data_3677956ab328bc7b9fe9a196c1fcfca4
#
_entry.id   3677956ab328bc7b9fe9a196c1fcfca4
#
_cell.length_a   1.000
_cell.length_b   1.000
_cell.length_c   1.000
_cell.angle_alpha   90.00
_cell.angle_beta   90.00
_cell.angle_gamma   90.00
#
_symmetry.space_group_name_H-M   'P 1'
#
loop_
_entity.id
_entity.type
_entity.pdbx_description
1 polymer ?
#
loop_
_entity_poly.entity_id
_entity_poly.type
_entity_poly.pdbx_seq_one_letter_code
_entity_poly.pdbx_strand_id
1 'polypeptide(L)'
;MLDLEGEIVTHASVVEREIHVAGRPLRTGYVEAVATAPRHDGAGFGSLVMADVTAYIRERFELGALGTGRHHFYERLGWTRWEGRSSVRADDRPRPTPDDDGYIMVLTTPASPPLDPLAPISCEWRPGDVW
;
A
#
# COMPACT_ATOMS: atom_id res chain seq x y z
N MET A 1 -16.21 -3.50 -5.75
CA MET A 1 -15.13 -2.61 -5.31
C MET A 1 -15.67 -1.22 -5.09
N LEU A 2 -15.31 -0.58 -3.99
CA LEU A 2 -15.81 0.76 -3.69
C LEU A 2 -15.27 1.79 -4.67
N ASP A 3 -16.14 2.71 -5.10
CA ASP A 3 -15.73 3.85 -5.90
C ASP A 3 -15.38 5.00 -4.94
N LEU A 4 -14.09 5.18 -4.68
CA LEU A 4 -13.62 6.21 -3.76
C LEU A 4 -13.86 7.63 -4.28
N GLU A 5 -14.15 7.80 -5.57
CA GLU A 5 -14.50 9.13 -6.11
C GLU A 5 -15.86 9.62 -5.60
N GLY A 6 -16.80 8.69 -5.35
CA GLY A 6 -18.12 9.03 -4.81
C GLY A 6 -18.19 8.98 -3.29
N GLU A 7 -17.08 8.72 -2.61
CA GLU A 7 -17.07 8.52 -1.17
C GLU A 7 -15.93 9.25 -0.49
N ILE A 8 -16.08 9.54 0.80
CA ILE A 8 -15.02 10.08 1.64
C ILE A 8 -14.37 8.99 2.46
N VAL A 9 -13.05 9.01 2.53
CA VAL A 9 -12.31 8.13 3.45
C VAL A 9 -12.46 8.69 4.86
N THR A 10 -13.03 7.92 5.75
CA THR A 10 -13.30 8.32 7.14
C THR A 10 -12.32 7.71 8.13
N HIS A 11 -11.65 6.63 7.74
CA HIS A 11 -10.71 5.93 8.61
C HIS A 11 -9.73 5.11 7.78
N ALA A 12 -8.48 5.06 8.23
CA ALA A 12 -7.47 4.17 7.68
C ALA A 12 -6.52 3.77 8.81
N SER A 13 -6.03 2.54 8.74
CA SER A 13 -5.09 1.99 9.72
C SER A 13 -3.75 1.70 9.05
N VAL A 14 -2.66 1.94 9.77
CA VAL A 14 -1.32 1.61 9.34
C VAL A 14 -0.75 0.56 10.28
N VAL A 15 -0.29 -0.56 9.74
CA VAL A 15 0.43 -1.57 10.51
C VAL A 15 1.86 -1.67 9.99
N GLU A 16 2.78 -1.94 10.89
CA GLU A 16 4.17 -2.13 10.49
C GLU A 16 4.34 -3.54 9.95
N ARG A 17 4.94 -3.64 8.76
CA ARG A 17 5.27 -4.93 8.14
C ARG A 17 6.69 -4.90 7.61
N GLU A 18 7.28 -6.08 7.47
CA GLU A 18 8.56 -6.22 6.82
C GLU A 18 8.33 -6.68 5.38
N ILE A 19 8.39 -5.73 4.46
CA ILE A 19 8.27 -6.02 3.03
C ILE A 19 9.68 -6.12 2.45
N HIS A 20 9.93 -7.15 1.64
CA HIS A 20 11.21 -7.29 0.95
C HIS A 20 11.08 -6.86 -0.50
N VAL A 21 11.95 -5.97 -0.94
CA VAL A 21 12.05 -5.55 -2.33
C VAL A 21 13.41 -6.00 -2.85
N ALA A 22 13.42 -6.81 -3.90
CA ALA A 22 14.63 -7.43 -4.42
C ALA A 22 15.42 -8.16 -3.33
N GLY A 23 14.71 -8.81 -2.40
CA GLY A 23 15.30 -9.53 -1.28
C GLY A 23 15.77 -8.66 -0.13
N ARG A 24 15.65 -7.34 -0.22
CA ARG A 24 16.06 -6.42 0.84
C ARG A 24 14.89 -6.13 1.77
N PRO A 25 15.02 -6.39 3.09
CA PRO A 25 13.95 -6.07 4.03
C PRO A 25 13.83 -4.56 4.25
N LEU A 26 12.59 -4.08 4.23
CA LEU A 26 12.27 -2.68 4.49
C LEU A 26 11.18 -2.60 5.55
N ARG A 27 11.37 -1.71 6.51
CA ARG A 27 10.35 -1.43 7.52
C ARG A 27 9.26 -0.62 6.85
N THR A 28 8.08 -1.21 6.74
CA THR A 28 7.01 -0.73 5.89
C THR A 28 5.77 -0.36 6.69
N GLY A 29 5.22 0.81 6.42
CA GLY A 29 3.88 1.18 6.88
C GLY A 29 2.86 0.64 5.87
N TYR A 30 2.12 -0.39 6.27
CA TYR A 30 1.12 -1.02 5.40
C TYR A 30 -0.27 -0.51 5.75
N VAL A 31 -0.96 0.03 4.74
CA VAL A 31 -2.32 0.54 4.93
C VAL A 31 -3.29 -0.63 4.91
N GLU A 32 -4.02 -0.80 6.01
CA GLU A 32 -4.96 -1.91 6.19
C GLU A 32 -6.39 -1.45 5.93
N ALA A 33 -7.21 -1.43 6.94
CA ALA A 33 -8.61 -1.12 6.82
C ALA A 33 -8.83 0.33 6.40
N VAL A 34 -9.50 0.51 5.28
CA VAL A 34 -9.96 1.83 4.82
C VAL A 34 -11.48 1.83 4.90
N ALA A 35 -12.03 2.69 5.74
CA ALA A 35 -13.47 2.89 5.84
C ALA A 35 -13.87 4.14 5.06
N THR A 36 -15.01 4.08 4.38
CA THR A 36 -15.52 5.18 3.58
C THR A 36 -16.96 5.49 3.92
N ALA A 37 -17.41 6.69 3.57
CA ALA A 37 -18.79 7.11 3.71
C ALA A 37 -19.22 7.87 2.44
N PRO A 38 -20.52 7.90 2.12
CA PRO A 38 -20.98 8.64 0.96
C PRO A 38 -20.59 10.12 1.03
N ARG A 39 -20.19 10.67 -0.12
CA ARG A 39 -19.87 12.10 -0.22
C ARG A 39 -21.17 12.86 -0.45
N HIS A 40 -21.50 13.77 0.45
CA HIS A 40 -22.76 14.51 0.39
C HIS A 40 -22.65 15.87 -0.31
N ASP A 41 -21.49 16.51 -0.28
CA ASP A 41 -21.34 17.89 -0.71
C ASP A 41 -20.33 18.09 -1.84
N GLY A 42 -19.74 17.02 -2.33
CA GLY A 42 -18.74 17.11 -3.37
C GLY A 42 -17.42 17.74 -2.94
N ALA A 43 -17.29 18.18 -1.70
CA ALA A 43 -16.04 18.71 -1.20
C ALA A 43 -14.98 17.61 -1.15
N GLY A 44 -13.75 17.92 -1.49
CA GLY A 44 -12.67 16.95 -1.62
C GLY A 44 -12.12 16.40 -0.32
N PHE A 45 -12.94 16.23 0.71
CA PHE A 45 -12.48 15.74 2.02
C PHE A 45 -12.03 14.30 2.00
N GLY A 46 -12.43 13.52 0.99
CA GLY A 46 -12.09 12.09 0.91
C GLY A 46 -10.62 11.79 0.93
N SER A 47 -9.77 12.71 0.47
CA SER A 47 -8.33 12.51 0.43
C SER A 47 -7.61 12.97 1.69
N LEU A 48 -8.28 13.68 2.61
CA LEU A 48 -7.60 14.24 3.79
C LEU A 48 -7.05 13.18 4.72
N VAL A 49 -7.83 12.13 5.02
CA VAL A 49 -7.37 11.03 5.87
C VAL A 49 -6.18 10.34 5.22
N MET A 50 -6.26 10.05 3.92
CA MET A 50 -5.17 9.37 3.22
C MET A 50 -3.96 10.29 3.02
N ALA A 51 -4.16 11.60 2.92
CA ALA A 51 -3.04 12.54 2.90
C ALA A 51 -2.29 12.52 4.25
N ASP A 52 -3.02 12.48 5.37
CA ASP A 52 -2.43 12.37 6.69
C ASP A 52 -1.70 11.05 6.88
N VAL A 53 -2.28 9.95 6.44
CA VAL A 53 -1.66 8.61 6.49
C VAL A 53 -0.39 8.60 5.64
N THR A 54 -0.44 9.17 4.45
CA THR A 54 0.71 9.24 3.55
C THR A 54 1.86 10.02 4.20
N ALA A 55 1.57 11.17 4.80
CA ALA A 55 2.56 11.98 5.51
C ALA A 55 3.15 11.22 6.69
N TYR A 56 2.30 10.54 7.46
CA TYR A 56 2.72 9.73 8.59
C TYR A 56 3.71 8.64 8.17
N ILE A 57 3.43 7.94 7.08
CA ILE A 57 4.29 6.88 6.56
C ILE A 57 5.62 7.45 6.09
N ARG A 58 5.59 8.60 5.38
CA ARG A 58 6.82 9.24 4.90
C ARG A 58 7.77 9.61 6.04
N GLU A 59 7.24 9.99 7.17
CA GLU A 59 8.05 10.42 8.31
C GLU A 59 8.64 9.25 9.10
N ARG A 60 8.00 8.08 9.08
CA ARG A 60 8.27 7.01 10.03
C ARG A 60 8.78 5.72 9.46
N PHE A 61 8.61 5.48 8.16
CA PHE A 61 8.91 4.19 7.55
C PHE A 61 9.86 4.32 6.37
N GLU A 62 10.46 3.19 6.00
CA GLU A 62 11.32 3.12 4.83
C GLU A 62 10.53 2.91 3.55
N LEU A 63 9.26 2.50 3.67
CA LEU A 63 8.37 2.25 2.54
C LEU A 63 6.93 2.31 3.03
N GLY A 64 6.02 2.72 2.16
CA GLY A 64 4.60 2.50 2.33
C GLY A 64 4.12 1.45 1.35
N ALA A 65 3.13 0.66 1.71
CA ALA A 65 2.52 -0.29 0.80
C ALA A 65 1.04 -0.47 1.10
N LEU A 66 0.28 -0.83 0.08
CA LEU A 66 -1.13 -1.19 0.20
C LEU A 66 -1.56 -2.01 -1.01
N GLY A 67 -2.65 -2.75 -0.86
CA GLY A 67 -3.30 -3.45 -1.96
C GLY A 67 -4.59 -2.73 -2.33
N THR A 68 -4.79 -2.45 -3.62
CA THR A 68 -5.96 -1.72 -4.10
C THR A 68 -6.21 -1.93 -5.58
N GLY A 69 -7.48 -1.82 -5.99
CA GLY A 69 -7.84 -1.64 -7.39
C GLY A 69 -8.09 -0.18 -7.75
N ARG A 70 -7.92 0.74 -6.80
CA ARG A 70 -8.21 2.17 -6.96
C ARG A 70 -6.94 2.98 -7.19
N HIS A 71 -6.19 2.63 -8.22
CA HIS A 71 -4.86 3.18 -8.46
C HIS A 71 -4.86 4.72 -8.58
N HIS A 72 -5.80 5.29 -9.32
CA HIS A 72 -5.83 6.73 -9.54
C HIS A 72 -6.02 7.54 -8.26
N PHE A 73 -6.83 7.03 -7.33
CA PHE A 73 -7.02 7.69 -6.05
C PHE A 73 -5.70 7.85 -5.29
N TYR A 74 -4.92 6.77 -5.23
CA TYR A 74 -3.64 6.78 -4.50
C TYR A 74 -2.52 7.44 -5.30
N GLU A 75 -2.55 7.36 -6.62
CA GLU A 75 -1.55 8.02 -7.47
C GLU A 75 -1.54 9.53 -7.25
N ARG A 76 -2.70 10.13 -7.03
CA ARG A 76 -2.79 11.56 -6.72
C ARG A 76 -2.10 11.95 -5.42
N LEU A 77 -1.90 10.99 -4.52
CA LEU A 77 -1.24 11.19 -3.23
C LEU A 77 0.25 10.83 -3.25
N GLY A 78 0.77 10.44 -4.41
CA GLY A 78 2.17 10.11 -4.57
C GLY A 78 2.50 8.62 -4.52
N TRP A 79 1.49 7.76 -4.45
CA TRP A 79 1.69 6.31 -4.50
C TRP A 79 1.89 5.88 -5.95
N THR A 80 2.66 4.80 -6.13
CA THR A 80 2.92 4.23 -7.47
C THR A 80 2.60 2.75 -7.50
N ARG A 81 2.17 2.27 -8.66
CA ARG A 81 1.92 0.84 -8.86
C ARG A 81 3.23 0.08 -8.83
N TRP A 82 3.21 -1.08 -8.19
CA TRP A 82 4.34 -1.99 -8.26
C TRP A 82 4.14 -2.93 -9.44
N GLU A 83 5.14 -3.03 -10.30
CA GLU A 83 5.05 -3.81 -11.54
C GLU A 83 5.72 -5.17 -11.41
N GLY A 84 6.59 -5.35 -10.42
CA GLY A 84 7.25 -6.62 -10.17
C GLY A 84 6.30 -7.67 -9.61
N ARG A 85 6.72 -8.92 -9.67
CA ARG A 85 5.91 -10.02 -9.16
C ARG A 85 5.88 -10.02 -7.65
N SER A 86 4.70 -10.34 -7.11
CA SER A 86 4.49 -10.43 -5.68
C SER A 86 4.58 -11.87 -5.18
N SER A 87 4.96 -12.00 -3.91
CA SER A 87 4.99 -13.28 -3.23
C SER A 87 4.78 -13.10 -1.73
N VAL A 88 4.51 -14.20 -1.05
CA VAL A 88 4.43 -14.25 0.41
C VAL A 88 5.55 -15.16 0.92
N ARG A 89 6.23 -14.72 1.96
CA ARG A 89 7.25 -15.53 2.63
C ARG A 89 6.57 -16.43 3.64
N ALA A 90 6.40 -17.71 3.28
CA ALA A 90 5.84 -18.73 4.13
C ALA A 90 6.87 -19.84 4.29
N ASP A 91 7.08 -20.31 5.49
CA ASP A 91 8.11 -21.29 5.81
C ASP A 91 9.49 -20.75 5.38
N ASP A 92 10.26 -21.51 4.62
CA ASP A 92 11.63 -21.17 4.24
C ASP A 92 11.75 -20.57 2.84
N ARG A 93 10.64 -20.37 2.13
CA ARG A 93 10.69 -19.90 0.75
C ARG A 93 9.52 -19.00 0.37
N PRO A 94 9.72 -18.07 -0.56
CA PRO A 94 8.61 -17.27 -1.08
C PRO A 94 7.67 -18.12 -1.94
N ARG A 95 6.37 -17.83 -1.83
CA ARG A 95 5.35 -18.44 -2.67
C ARG A 95 4.69 -17.33 -3.49
N PRO A 96 4.61 -17.47 -4.82
CA PRO A 96 3.99 -16.45 -5.66
C PRO A 96 2.55 -16.14 -5.26
N THR A 97 2.18 -14.87 -5.36
CA THR A 97 0.82 -14.39 -5.14
C THR A 97 0.31 -13.72 -6.42
N PRO A 98 0.09 -14.49 -7.50
CA PRO A 98 -0.23 -13.90 -8.81
C PRO A 98 -1.53 -13.10 -8.84
N ASP A 99 -2.48 -13.42 -7.96
CA ASP A 99 -3.74 -12.67 -7.88
C ASP A 99 -3.55 -11.26 -7.32
N ASP A 100 -2.43 -11.00 -6.66
CA ASP A 100 -2.11 -9.69 -6.11
C ASP A 100 -1.22 -8.86 -7.05
N ASP A 101 -0.66 -9.48 -8.08
CA ASP A 101 0.16 -8.77 -9.05
C ASP A 101 -0.66 -7.66 -9.72
N GLY A 102 -0.09 -6.46 -9.77
CA GLY A 102 -0.77 -5.29 -10.32
C GLY A 102 -1.69 -4.55 -9.36
N TYR A 103 -1.97 -5.12 -8.18
CA TYR A 103 -2.82 -4.48 -7.18
C TYR A 103 -2.03 -3.87 -6.02
N ILE A 104 -0.72 -4.06 -5.99
CA ILE A 104 0.12 -3.51 -4.94
C ILE A 104 0.61 -2.13 -5.35
N MET A 105 0.45 -1.17 -4.45
CA MET A 105 1.00 0.16 -4.61
C MET A 105 1.99 0.44 -3.49
N VAL A 106 3.02 1.20 -3.82
CA VAL A 106 4.05 1.56 -2.86
C VAL A 106 4.22 3.08 -2.78
N LEU A 107 4.67 3.53 -1.63
CA LEU A 107 5.03 4.91 -1.40
C LEU A 107 6.50 4.95 -1.01
N THR A 108 7.30 5.67 -1.78
CA THR A 108 8.68 5.93 -1.39
C THR A 108 8.73 7.04 -0.33
N THR A 109 9.69 6.93 0.56
CA THR A 109 9.89 7.89 1.64
C THR A 109 11.32 8.43 1.56
N PRO A 110 11.67 9.48 2.31
CA PRO A 110 13.06 9.94 2.37
C PRO A 110 14.04 8.86 2.83
N ALA A 111 13.56 7.85 3.56
CA ALA A 111 14.40 6.74 4.04
C ALA A 111 14.45 5.56 3.07
N SER A 112 13.70 5.60 1.96
CA SER A 112 13.72 4.52 0.98
C SER A 112 15.08 4.45 0.28
N PRO A 113 15.63 3.23 0.09
CA PRO A 113 16.74 3.07 -0.85
C PRO A 113 16.24 3.23 -2.29
N PRO A 114 17.13 3.35 -3.28
CA PRO A 114 16.72 3.28 -4.67
C PRO A 114 15.99 1.95 -4.94
N LEU A 115 14.84 2.02 -5.60
CA LEU A 115 14.00 0.85 -5.87
C LEU A 115 13.76 0.70 -7.36
N ASP A 116 13.86 -0.55 -7.84
CA ASP A 116 13.46 -0.91 -9.19
C ASP A 116 12.01 -1.39 -9.14
N PRO A 117 11.06 -0.68 -9.78
CA PRO A 117 9.64 -1.06 -9.70
C PRO A 117 9.31 -2.39 -10.37
N LEU A 118 10.24 -2.96 -11.12
CA LEU A 118 10.10 -4.28 -11.73
C LEU A 118 10.68 -5.40 -10.85
N ALA A 119 11.29 -5.07 -9.73
CA ALA A 119 11.89 -6.05 -8.84
C ALA A 119 10.81 -6.87 -8.13
N PRO A 120 11.13 -8.10 -7.70
CA PRO A 120 10.19 -8.88 -6.91
C PRO A 120 9.94 -8.22 -5.54
N ILE A 121 8.69 -8.31 -5.09
CA ILE A 121 8.25 -7.78 -3.80
C ILE A 121 7.58 -8.90 -3.01
N SER A 122 7.88 -8.99 -1.72
CA SER A 122 7.29 -10.03 -0.88
C SER A 122 6.90 -9.50 0.48
N CYS A 123 5.85 -10.10 1.05
CA CYS A 123 5.39 -9.81 2.39
C CYS A 123 5.55 -11.02 3.29
N GLU A 124 5.54 -10.80 4.60
CA GLU A 124 5.47 -11.88 5.56
C GLU A 124 4.09 -12.53 5.52
N TRP A 125 4.03 -13.82 5.81
CA TRP A 125 2.76 -14.53 5.90
C TRP A 125 1.93 -14.02 7.08
N ARG A 126 0.62 -14.00 6.89
CA ARG A 126 -0.36 -13.76 7.94
C ARG A 126 -1.66 -14.45 7.59
N PRO A 127 -2.55 -14.74 8.57
CA PRO A 127 -3.86 -15.30 8.26
C PRO A 127 -4.69 -14.35 7.41
N GLY A 128 -5.55 -14.90 6.54
CA GLY A 128 -6.39 -14.12 5.65
C GLY A 128 -5.62 -13.61 4.45
N ASP A 129 -5.95 -12.40 4.00
CA ASP A 129 -5.26 -11.78 2.89
C ASP A 129 -3.83 -11.40 3.31
N VAL A 130 -2.85 -11.94 2.60
CA VAL A 130 -1.44 -11.67 2.93
C VAL A 130 -1.00 -10.28 2.48
N TRP A 131 -1.58 -9.79 1.39
CA TRP A 131 -1.35 -8.42 0.90
C TRP A 131 -2.49 -7.48 1.23
#